data_f4e317daaf826a98cc2523415b22803e
#
_entry.id   f4e317daaf826a98cc2523415b22803e
#
_cell.length_a   1.000
_cell.length_b   1.000
_cell.length_c   1.000
_cell.angle_alpha   90.00
_cell.angle_beta   90.00
_cell.angle_gamma   90.00
#
_symmetry.space_group_name_H-M   'P 1'
#
loop_
_entity.id
_entity.type
_entity.pdbx_description
1 polymer ?
#
loop_
_entity_poly.entity_id
_entity_poly.type
_entity_poly.pdbx_seq_one_letter_code
_entity_poly.pdbx_strand_id
1 'polypeptide(L)'
;WIMNRGDALKAHPGWAAVNRKGESCADHPPYVDYYRWMCPSRPEVAEFLTKEVENALSKDYVDGIHMDYVRFSDVILAVNLWEVYGIVQTQELPEYDFCYCDVCKAKFKEKYHKDIDSIQYPQENLSWKSFRYDAVTAIVNKIGDVAKAHHKPLTAAVFPTPDVAKRLVRQDWTNWPLDAVYPMIYHGFYKEDVPWIGDAVKQGLRGIDGRFPLYAGLYIPDFKNNEEIEAGIKYALENGASGVSIFGNVSDEILAILSKYKQKPEKK
;
A
#
# COMPACT_ATOMS: atom_id res chain seq x y z
N TRP A 1 -1.12 -3.47 -10.39
CA TRP A 1 -1.82 -3.88 -9.16
C TRP A 1 -1.32 -5.26 -8.72
N ILE A 2 -0.86 -5.35 -7.48
CA ILE A 2 -0.19 -6.59 -7.01
C ILE A 2 -1.19 -7.56 -6.39
N MET A 3 -1.85 -7.19 -5.30
CA MET A 3 -2.69 -8.13 -4.55
C MET A 3 -4.18 -8.10 -4.93
N ASN A 4 -4.68 -6.98 -5.46
CA ASN A 4 -6.07 -6.87 -5.91
C ASN A 4 -6.20 -7.32 -7.38
N ARG A 5 -6.50 -8.60 -7.60
CA ARG A 5 -6.44 -9.26 -8.91
C ARG A 5 -7.67 -10.13 -9.18
N GLY A 6 -8.77 -9.48 -9.56
CA GLY A 6 -10.00 -10.17 -9.94
C GLY A 6 -9.85 -11.09 -11.15
N ASP A 7 -8.95 -10.78 -12.08
CA ASP A 7 -8.60 -11.62 -13.23
C ASP A 7 -7.97 -12.95 -12.79
N ALA A 8 -6.96 -12.91 -11.92
CA ALA A 8 -6.31 -14.09 -11.38
C ALA A 8 -7.29 -14.96 -10.55
N LEU A 9 -8.16 -14.32 -9.75
CA LEU A 9 -9.12 -15.04 -8.91
C LEU A 9 -10.26 -15.69 -9.70
N LYS A 10 -10.58 -15.21 -10.90
CA LYS A 10 -11.50 -15.93 -11.81
C LYS A 10 -10.91 -17.27 -12.26
N ALA A 11 -9.60 -17.30 -12.53
CA ALA A 11 -8.91 -18.53 -12.93
C ALA A 11 -8.56 -19.43 -11.72
N HIS A 12 -8.27 -18.81 -10.57
CA HIS A 12 -7.78 -19.49 -9.36
C HIS A 12 -8.53 -19.00 -8.11
N PRO A 13 -9.84 -19.31 -7.95
CA PRO A 13 -10.64 -18.81 -6.82
C PRO A 13 -10.08 -19.23 -5.46
N GLY A 14 -9.38 -20.36 -5.37
CA GLY A 14 -8.70 -20.84 -4.17
C GLY A 14 -7.54 -19.93 -3.69
N TRP A 15 -7.09 -18.96 -4.49
CA TRP A 15 -6.06 -18.01 -4.09
C TRP A 15 -6.61 -16.81 -3.31
N ALA A 16 -7.92 -16.67 -3.25
CA ALA A 16 -8.57 -15.54 -2.59
C ALA A 16 -8.24 -15.47 -1.10
N ALA A 17 -8.14 -14.24 -0.62
CA ALA A 17 -8.09 -13.98 0.81
C ALA A 17 -9.47 -14.27 1.43
N VAL A 18 -9.48 -14.79 2.66
CA VAL A 18 -10.68 -15.17 3.41
C VAL A 18 -10.76 -14.27 4.65
N ASN A 19 -11.92 -13.68 4.89
CA ASN A 19 -12.10 -12.84 6.07
C ASN A 19 -12.29 -13.68 7.37
N ARG A 20 -12.41 -13.00 8.50
CA ARG A 20 -12.56 -13.66 9.80
C ARG A 20 -13.90 -14.40 9.99
N LYS A 21 -14.91 -14.11 9.15
CA LYS A 21 -16.17 -14.86 9.09
C LYS A 21 -16.07 -16.15 8.27
N GLY A 22 -14.94 -16.39 7.56
CA GLY A 22 -14.77 -17.51 6.65
C GLY A 22 -15.26 -17.25 5.23
N GLU A 23 -15.55 -16.00 4.86
CA GLU A 23 -16.05 -15.62 3.54
C GLU A 23 -14.86 -15.29 2.61
N SER A 24 -14.87 -15.89 1.40
CA SER A 24 -13.86 -15.61 0.36
C SER A 24 -14.12 -14.26 -0.28
N CYS A 25 -13.10 -13.41 -0.44
CA CYS A 25 -13.24 -12.15 -1.16
C CYS A 25 -13.41 -12.33 -2.69
N ALA A 26 -13.29 -13.55 -3.22
CA ALA A 26 -13.68 -13.84 -4.60
C ALA A 26 -15.19 -13.75 -4.77
N ASP A 27 -15.96 -14.18 -3.76
CA ASP A 27 -17.43 -14.21 -3.78
C ASP A 27 -18.03 -13.03 -3.00
N HIS A 28 -17.38 -12.64 -1.91
CA HIS A 28 -17.78 -11.56 -1.00
C HIS A 28 -16.70 -10.47 -0.93
N PRO A 29 -16.57 -9.62 -1.98
CA PRO A 29 -15.58 -8.55 -1.98
C PRO A 29 -15.92 -7.51 -0.91
N PRO A 30 -14.91 -7.03 -0.13
CA PRO A 30 -15.14 -5.97 0.82
C PRO A 30 -15.37 -4.63 0.09
N TYR A 31 -16.34 -3.85 0.56
CA TYR A 31 -16.66 -2.48 0.12
C TYR A 31 -17.13 -2.32 -1.33
N VAL A 32 -16.38 -2.84 -2.31
CA VAL A 32 -16.65 -2.63 -3.75
C VAL A 32 -16.36 -3.91 -4.55
N ASP A 33 -17.11 -4.12 -5.63
CA ASP A 33 -17.07 -5.36 -6.42
C ASP A 33 -15.72 -5.69 -7.02
N TYR A 34 -14.88 -4.71 -7.29
CA TYR A 34 -13.55 -4.93 -7.87
C TYR A 34 -12.48 -5.27 -6.83
N TYR A 35 -12.77 -5.24 -5.52
CA TYR A 35 -11.85 -5.66 -4.46
C TYR A 35 -11.79 -7.18 -4.37
N ARG A 36 -10.92 -7.77 -5.19
CA ARG A 36 -10.69 -9.21 -5.27
C ARG A 36 -9.24 -9.51 -4.89
N TRP A 37 -9.02 -9.73 -3.61
CA TRP A 37 -7.69 -9.81 -3.01
C TRP A 37 -7.15 -11.22 -2.97
N MET A 38 -5.92 -11.43 -3.48
CA MET A 38 -5.19 -12.68 -3.30
C MET A 38 -4.60 -12.79 -1.89
N CYS A 39 -4.42 -14.02 -1.40
CA CYS A 39 -3.76 -14.27 -0.12
C CYS A 39 -2.23 -14.22 -0.29
N PRO A 40 -1.51 -13.28 0.37
CA PRO A 40 -0.05 -13.16 0.23
C PRO A 40 0.73 -14.33 0.84
N SER A 41 0.10 -15.16 1.69
CA SER A 41 0.74 -16.32 2.31
C SER A 41 0.81 -17.55 1.40
N ARG A 42 0.09 -17.55 0.26
CA ARG A 42 0.08 -18.68 -0.66
C ARG A 42 1.32 -18.70 -1.55
N PRO A 43 2.07 -19.82 -1.60
CA PRO A 43 3.24 -19.95 -2.47
C PRO A 43 2.91 -19.72 -3.95
N GLU A 44 1.75 -20.20 -4.39
CA GLU A 44 1.27 -20.10 -5.77
C GLU A 44 1.04 -18.64 -6.18
N VAL A 45 0.55 -17.80 -5.27
CA VAL A 45 0.37 -16.37 -5.49
C VAL A 45 1.73 -15.68 -5.65
N ALA A 46 2.69 -16.02 -4.81
CA ALA A 46 4.04 -15.48 -4.90
C ALA A 46 4.72 -15.88 -6.23
N GLU A 47 4.58 -17.14 -6.65
CA GLU A 47 5.10 -17.62 -7.92
C GLU A 47 4.44 -16.93 -9.12
N PHE A 48 3.13 -16.79 -9.10
CA PHE A 48 2.37 -16.08 -10.13
C PHE A 48 2.86 -14.64 -10.28
N LEU A 49 2.95 -13.89 -9.18
CA LEU A 49 3.38 -12.49 -9.19
C LEU A 49 4.83 -12.32 -9.66
N THR A 50 5.73 -13.19 -9.22
CA THR A 50 7.13 -13.14 -9.66
C THR A 50 7.28 -13.45 -11.16
N LYS A 51 6.50 -14.39 -11.69
CA LYS A 51 6.48 -14.66 -13.15
C LYS A 51 5.94 -13.48 -13.96
N GLU A 52 4.90 -12.79 -13.47
CA GLU A 52 4.40 -11.60 -14.15
C GLU A 52 5.42 -10.47 -14.17
N VAL A 53 6.09 -10.23 -13.04
CA VAL A 53 7.15 -9.23 -12.93
C VAL A 53 8.34 -9.59 -13.82
N GLU A 54 8.78 -10.85 -13.83
CA GLU A 54 9.83 -11.36 -14.73
C GLU A 54 9.47 -11.11 -16.19
N ASN A 55 8.24 -11.47 -16.60
CA ASN A 55 7.77 -11.24 -17.95
C ASN A 55 7.68 -9.76 -18.32
N ALA A 56 7.32 -8.88 -17.39
CA ALA A 56 7.32 -7.43 -17.61
C ALA A 56 8.75 -6.90 -17.79
N LEU A 57 9.65 -7.25 -16.89
CA LEU A 57 11.04 -6.76 -16.87
C LEU A 57 11.89 -7.34 -18.01
N SER A 58 11.48 -8.44 -18.64
CA SER A 58 12.13 -8.98 -19.85
C SER A 58 11.91 -8.12 -21.09
N LYS A 59 11.06 -7.07 -21.01
CA LYS A 59 10.82 -6.15 -22.12
C LYS A 59 11.78 -4.97 -22.06
N ASP A 60 12.45 -4.66 -23.16
CA ASP A 60 13.46 -3.59 -23.25
C ASP A 60 12.90 -2.20 -22.92
N TYR A 61 11.61 -1.98 -23.16
CA TYR A 61 10.92 -0.70 -22.91
C TYR A 61 10.42 -0.53 -21.49
N VAL A 62 10.63 -1.51 -20.60
CA VAL A 62 10.24 -1.42 -19.18
C VAL A 62 11.44 -1.00 -18.35
N ASP A 63 11.38 0.17 -17.74
CA ASP A 63 12.48 0.76 -16.97
C ASP A 63 12.49 0.34 -15.49
N GLY A 64 11.40 -0.19 -14.97
CA GLY A 64 11.28 -0.61 -13.58
C GLY A 64 9.89 -1.09 -13.20
N ILE A 65 9.71 -1.45 -11.93
CA ILE A 65 8.42 -1.87 -11.37
C ILE A 65 7.96 -0.84 -10.33
N HIS A 66 6.74 -0.34 -10.52
CA HIS A 66 6.03 0.42 -9.50
C HIS A 66 4.84 -0.40 -8.97
N MET A 67 4.90 -0.79 -7.72
CA MET A 67 3.88 -1.61 -7.09
C MET A 67 2.76 -0.74 -6.52
N ASP A 68 1.52 -1.06 -6.90
CA ASP A 68 0.32 -0.53 -6.27
C ASP A 68 -0.54 -1.69 -5.75
N TYR A 69 -1.43 -1.45 -4.79
CA TYR A 69 -2.23 -2.49 -4.12
C TYR A 69 -1.40 -3.64 -3.53
N VAL A 70 -0.17 -3.37 -3.11
CA VAL A 70 0.72 -4.32 -2.44
C VAL A 70 0.45 -4.30 -0.94
N ARG A 71 -0.71 -4.80 -0.55
CA ARG A 71 -1.28 -4.70 0.79
C ARG A 71 -2.45 -5.67 0.96
N PHE A 72 -3.00 -5.78 2.16
CA PHE A 72 -4.33 -6.35 2.35
C PHE A 72 -5.44 -5.34 1.96
N SER A 73 -6.68 -5.83 1.85
CA SER A 73 -7.84 -4.96 1.83
C SER A 73 -7.88 -4.06 3.05
N ASP A 74 -8.61 -2.97 2.96
CA ASP A 74 -8.79 -2.05 4.08
C ASP A 74 -9.50 -2.77 5.24
N VAL A 75 -8.78 -2.99 6.32
CA VAL A 75 -9.33 -3.53 7.58
C VAL A 75 -10.17 -2.46 8.26
N ILE A 76 -9.72 -1.21 8.12
CA ILE A 76 -10.44 0.00 8.49
C ILE A 76 -10.28 0.97 7.31
N LEU A 77 -11.39 1.48 6.78
CA LEU A 77 -11.38 2.53 5.75
C LEU A 77 -10.82 3.84 6.31
N ALA A 78 -10.21 4.63 5.44
CA ALA A 78 -9.93 6.02 5.74
C ALA A 78 -11.21 6.75 6.16
N VAL A 79 -11.13 7.57 7.19
CA VAL A 79 -12.30 8.11 7.91
C VAL A 79 -13.28 8.90 7.03
N ASN A 80 -12.78 9.56 5.99
CA ASN A 80 -13.63 10.31 5.05
C ASN A 80 -14.49 9.40 4.15
N LEU A 81 -14.13 8.13 4.01
CA LEU A 81 -14.88 7.15 3.23
C LEU A 81 -16.02 6.51 4.04
N TRP A 82 -16.07 6.68 5.35
CA TRP A 82 -17.10 6.05 6.19
C TRP A 82 -18.50 6.48 5.81
N GLU A 83 -18.71 7.75 5.54
CA GLU A 83 -20.00 8.29 5.11
C GLU A 83 -20.38 7.78 3.71
N VAL A 84 -19.41 7.72 2.79
CA VAL A 84 -19.60 7.24 1.42
C VAL A 84 -20.11 5.79 1.38
N TYR A 85 -19.60 4.95 2.29
CA TYR A 85 -19.97 3.54 2.37
C TYR A 85 -21.04 3.24 3.44
N GLY A 86 -21.57 4.26 4.14
CA GLY A 86 -22.55 4.09 5.21
C GLY A 86 -22.03 3.26 6.39
N ILE A 87 -20.74 3.35 6.70
CA ILE A 87 -20.04 2.50 7.67
C ILE A 87 -19.31 3.37 8.70
N VAL A 88 -19.28 2.92 9.96
CA VAL A 88 -18.43 3.51 11.01
C VAL A 88 -17.51 2.43 11.55
N GLN A 89 -16.20 2.61 11.32
CA GLN A 89 -15.20 1.60 11.65
C GLN A 89 -14.24 2.10 12.75
N THR A 90 -14.72 2.16 13.99
CA THR A 90 -13.87 2.47 15.15
C THR A 90 -13.00 1.29 15.61
N GLN A 91 -13.28 0.09 15.10
CA GLN A 91 -12.58 -1.16 15.38
C GLN A 91 -12.50 -2.05 14.12
N GLU A 92 -11.65 -3.07 14.18
CA GLU A 92 -11.50 -4.06 13.12
C GLU A 92 -12.69 -5.03 13.10
N LEU A 93 -13.58 -4.90 12.10
CA LEU A 93 -14.76 -5.74 11.95
C LEU A 93 -14.41 -7.06 11.25
N PRO A 94 -15.05 -8.20 11.60
CA PRO A 94 -14.71 -9.52 11.06
C PRO A 94 -14.79 -9.64 9.53
N GLU A 95 -15.76 -8.97 8.91
CA GLU A 95 -16.00 -8.98 7.47
C GLU A 95 -14.91 -8.28 6.66
N TYR A 96 -14.11 -7.41 7.27
CA TYR A 96 -13.03 -6.66 6.61
C TYR A 96 -11.64 -7.09 7.06
N ASP A 97 -11.54 -8.01 8.03
CA ASP A 97 -10.26 -8.49 8.56
C ASP A 97 -9.79 -9.75 7.81
N PHE A 98 -8.78 -9.62 6.97
CA PHE A 98 -8.16 -10.65 6.13
C PHE A 98 -6.69 -10.90 6.55
N CYS A 99 -6.04 -12.06 6.29
CA CYS A 99 -6.57 -13.28 5.71
C CYS A 99 -6.60 -14.38 6.76
N TYR A 100 -7.70 -15.09 6.87
CA TYR A 100 -7.92 -16.22 7.77
C TYR A 100 -8.08 -17.56 7.02
N CYS A 101 -7.54 -17.69 5.79
CA CYS A 101 -7.58 -18.94 5.05
C CYS A 101 -6.70 -20.01 5.74
N ASP A 102 -6.92 -21.27 5.37
CA ASP A 102 -6.22 -22.42 5.97
C ASP A 102 -4.69 -22.30 5.89
N VAL A 103 -4.17 -21.77 4.76
CA VAL A 103 -2.73 -21.56 4.59
C VAL A 103 -2.18 -20.54 5.60
N CYS A 104 -2.91 -19.42 5.83
CA CYS A 104 -2.50 -18.45 6.83
C CYS A 104 -2.52 -19.01 8.24
N LYS A 105 -3.58 -19.76 8.60
CA LYS A 105 -3.72 -20.40 9.92
C LYS A 105 -2.61 -21.43 10.15
N ALA A 106 -2.35 -22.30 9.16
CA ALA A 106 -1.31 -23.31 9.25
C ALA A 106 0.09 -22.69 9.43
N LYS A 107 0.47 -21.71 8.58
CA LYS A 107 1.76 -21.02 8.68
C LYS A 107 1.93 -20.23 9.97
N PHE A 108 0.85 -19.61 10.46
CA PHE A 108 0.89 -18.95 11.76
C PHE A 108 1.13 -19.93 12.90
N LYS A 109 0.42 -21.05 12.89
CA LYS A 109 0.60 -22.11 13.89
C LYS A 109 2.01 -22.70 13.87
N GLU A 110 2.56 -22.92 12.69
CA GLU A 110 3.94 -23.37 12.52
C GLU A 110 4.95 -22.37 13.10
N LYS A 111 4.81 -21.07 12.75
CA LYS A 111 5.77 -20.02 13.16
C LYS A 111 5.68 -19.65 14.64
N TYR A 112 4.47 -19.55 15.18
CA TYR A 112 4.24 -19.01 16.53
C TYR A 112 3.80 -20.05 17.56
N HIS A 113 3.61 -21.31 17.14
CA HIS A 113 3.11 -22.42 17.99
C HIS A 113 1.77 -22.08 18.69
N LYS A 114 0.93 -21.28 18.01
CA LYS A 114 -0.38 -20.83 18.48
C LYS A 114 -1.43 -21.07 17.42
N ASP A 115 -2.61 -21.51 17.85
CA ASP A 115 -3.76 -21.64 16.96
C ASP A 115 -4.58 -20.34 16.99
N ILE A 116 -4.72 -19.68 15.84
CA ILE A 116 -5.42 -18.39 15.76
C ILE A 116 -6.92 -18.54 16.11
N ASP A 117 -7.51 -19.70 15.80
CA ASP A 117 -8.91 -19.97 16.09
C ASP A 117 -9.20 -20.14 17.59
N SER A 118 -8.16 -20.38 18.41
CA SER A 118 -8.26 -20.45 19.86
C SER A 118 -8.13 -19.08 20.55
N ILE A 119 -7.80 -18.02 19.81
CA ILE A 119 -7.58 -16.68 20.34
C ILE A 119 -8.88 -15.90 20.31
N GLN A 120 -9.34 -15.47 21.47
CA GLN A 120 -10.61 -14.76 21.65
C GLN A 120 -10.70 -13.45 20.85
N TYR A 121 -9.60 -12.69 20.80
CA TYR A 121 -9.51 -11.40 20.10
C TYR A 121 -8.34 -11.43 19.11
N PRO A 122 -8.45 -12.19 17.99
CA PRO A 122 -7.33 -12.34 17.05
C PRO A 122 -6.89 -11.04 16.42
N GLN A 123 -7.80 -10.06 16.21
CA GLN A 123 -7.51 -8.74 15.69
C GLN A 123 -6.58 -7.91 16.60
N GLU A 124 -6.51 -8.22 17.90
CA GLU A 124 -5.62 -7.55 18.86
C GLU A 124 -4.29 -8.28 19.04
N ASN A 125 -4.20 -9.51 18.56
CA ASN A 125 -3.00 -10.33 18.72
C ASN A 125 -1.83 -9.79 17.89
N LEU A 126 -0.77 -9.34 18.58
CA LEU A 126 0.39 -8.74 17.96
C LEU A 126 1.16 -9.72 17.03
N SER A 127 1.26 -10.99 17.42
CA SER A 127 1.91 -12.01 16.57
C SER A 127 1.12 -12.24 15.29
N TRP A 128 -0.21 -12.22 15.34
CA TRP A 128 -1.06 -12.31 14.15
C TRP A 128 -0.96 -11.09 13.25
N LYS A 129 -0.89 -9.89 13.82
CA LYS A 129 -0.62 -8.67 13.06
C LYS A 129 0.74 -8.72 12.37
N SER A 130 1.79 -9.08 13.13
CA SER A 130 3.15 -9.21 12.60
C SER A 130 3.22 -10.26 11.48
N PHE A 131 2.58 -11.42 11.66
CA PHE A 131 2.51 -12.46 10.62
C PHE A 131 1.95 -11.92 9.29
N ARG A 132 0.92 -11.07 9.35
CA ARG A 132 0.31 -10.48 8.15
C ARG A 132 1.19 -9.41 7.51
N TYR A 133 1.90 -8.60 8.31
CA TYR A 133 2.92 -7.67 7.78
C TYR A 133 4.03 -8.45 7.04
N ASP A 134 4.53 -9.51 7.68
CA ASP A 134 5.57 -10.35 7.11
C ASP A 134 5.13 -11.05 5.82
N ALA A 135 3.85 -11.44 5.71
CA ALA A 135 3.31 -12.08 4.52
C ALA A 135 3.34 -11.14 3.29
N VAL A 136 2.98 -9.86 3.46
CA VAL A 136 3.08 -8.85 2.39
C VAL A 136 4.55 -8.55 2.08
N THR A 137 5.37 -8.36 3.11
CA THR A 137 6.82 -8.11 2.95
C THR A 137 7.52 -9.24 2.19
N ALA A 138 7.11 -10.50 2.42
CA ALA A 138 7.67 -11.64 1.69
C ALA A 138 7.36 -11.59 0.19
N ILE A 139 6.18 -11.12 -0.22
CA ILE A 139 5.86 -10.87 -1.63
C ILE A 139 6.76 -9.77 -2.21
N VAL A 140 6.89 -8.65 -1.50
CA VAL A 140 7.73 -7.53 -1.94
C VAL A 140 9.19 -7.96 -2.09
N ASN A 141 9.73 -8.74 -1.15
CA ASN A 141 11.10 -9.23 -1.23
C ASN A 141 11.31 -10.09 -2.49
N LYS A 142 10.39 -11.01 -2.79
CA LYS A 142 10.47 -11.86 -3.99
C LYS A 142 10.41 -11.03 -5.28
N ILE A 143 9.54 -10.02 -5.35
CA ILE A 143 9.48 -9.09 -6.49
C ILE A 143 10.79 -8.29 -6.56
N GLY A 144 11.33 -7.85 -5.43
CA GLY A 144 12.59 -7.13 -5.35
C GLY A 144 13.79 -7.95 -5.83
N ASP A 145 13.83 -9.26 -5.51
CA ASP A 145 14.87 -10.15 -6.01
C ASP A 145 14.84 -10.24 -7.55
N VAL A 146 13.63 -10.31 -8.15
CA VAL A 146 13.46 -10.31 -9.61
C VAL A 146 13.91 -8.97 -10.20
N ALA A 147 13.45 -7.84 -9.65
CA ALA A 147 13.83 -6.51 -10.13
C ALA A 147 15.35 -6.30 -10.09
N LYS A 148 15.99 -6.72 -8.99
CA LYS A 148 17.44 -6.67 -8.80
C LYS A 148 18.18 -7.54 -9.82
N ALA A 149 17.68 -8.74 -10.13
CA ALA A 149 18.27 -9.62 -11.15
C ALA A 149 18.26 -8.99 -12.55
N HIS A 150 17.25 -8.17 -12.83
CA HIS A 150 17.15 -7.39 -14.09
C HIS A 150 17.85 -6.01 -14.02
N HIS A 151 18.49 -5.64 -12.92
CA HIS A 151 19.08 -4.31 -12.70
C HIS A 151 18.06 -3.16 -12.90
N LYS A 152 16.81 -3.38 -12.50
CA LYS A 152 15.71 -2.42 -12.66
C LYS A 152 15.20 -1.96 -11.30
N PRO A 153 14.82 -0.67 -11.16
CA PRO A 153 14.32 -0.14 -9.89
C PRO A 153 12.97 -0.74 -9.50
N LEU A 154 12.79 -0.88 -8.18
CA LEU A 154 11.54 -1.26 -7.54
C LEU A 154 11.02 -0.10 -6.69
N THR A 155 9.81 0.33 -6.97
CA THR A 155 9.14 1.40 -6.22
C THR A 155 7.73 0.99 -5.81
N ALA A 156 7.11 1.71 -4.88
CA ALA A 156 5.76 1.40 -4.44
C ALA A 156 4.94 2.63 -4.08
N ALA A 157 3.65 2.61 -4.45
CA ALA A 157 2.61 3.43 -3.83
C ALA A 157 2.16 2.77 -2.53
N VAL A 158 2.17 3.54 -1.43
CA VAL A 158 1.89 3.03 -0.09
C VAL A 158 0.95 3.97 0.66
N PHE A 159 0.37 3.49 1.76
CA PHE A 159 -0.44 4.34 2.65
C PHE A 159 0.43 5.40 3.32
N PRO A 160 -0.15 6.55 3.74
CA PRO A 160 0.56 7.83 3.91
C PRO A 160 1.65 7.81 4.98
N THR A 161 1.41 7.13 6.09
CA THR A 161 2.39 7.02 7.18
C THR A 161 2.58 5.56 7.58
N PRO A 162 3.73 5.21 8.18
CA PRO A 162 3.98 3.83 8.63
C PRO A 162 2.89 3.28 9.56
N ASP A 163 2.39 4.10 10.48
CA ASP A 163 1.37 3.68 11.45
C ASP A 163 0.00 3.51 10.80
N VAL A 164 -0.41 4.44 9.93
CA VAL A 164 -1.66 4.35 9.16
C VAL A 164 -1.62 3.12 8.26
N ALA A 165 -0.51 2.88 7.56
CA ALA A 165 -0.33 1.75 6.66
C ALA A 165 -0.45 0.39 7.39
N LYS A 166 0.20 0.24 8.54
CA LYS A 166 0.12 -0.96 9.37
C LYS A 166 -1.29 -1.19 9.90
N ARG A 167 -1.92 -0.14 10.42
CA ARG A 167 -3.24 -0.21 11.03
C ARG A 167 -4.34 -0.51 10.02
N LEU A 168 -4.38 0.22 8.91
CA LEU A 168 -5.51 0.17 7.98
C LEU A 168 -5.38 -0.97 6.96
N VAL A 169 -4.17 -1.29 6.50
CA VAL A 169 -3.98 -2.20 5.37
C VAL A 169 -2.87 -3.23 5.55
N ARG A 170 -2.34 -3.39 6.75
CA ARG A 170 -1.26 -4.36 7.08
C ARG A 170 0.00 -4.18 6.23
N GLN A 171 0.36 -2.95 5.89
CA GLN A 171 1.47 -2.59 5.04
C GLN A 171 2.63 -2.05 5.87
N ASP A 172 3.73 -2.81 5.97
CA ASP A 172 4.95 -2.44 6.71
C ASP A 172 6.05 -1.97 5.74
N TRP A 173 5.75 -0.96 4.93
CA TRP A 173 6.53 -0.53 3.80
C TRP A 173 7.91 0.07 4.15
N THR A 174 8.10 0.52 5.37
CA THR A 174 9.41 1.05 5.79
C THR A 174 10.51 -0.02 5.82
N ASN A 175 10.14 -1.30 5.86
CA ASN A 175 11.08 -2.42 5.86
C ASN A 175 11.29 -3.06 4.48
N TRP A 176 10.74 -2.47 3.41
CA TRP A 176 10.83 -3.03 2.08
C TRP A 176 12.12 -2.65 1.36
N PRO A 177 12.64 -3.49 0.44
CA PRO A 177 13.84 -3.23 -0.36
C PRO A 177 13.49 -2.37 -1.58
N LEU A 178 13.09 -1.11 -1.34
CA LEU A 178 12.69 -0.18 -2.40
C LEU A 178 13.83 0.73 -2.82
N ASP A 179 13.79 1.18 -4.08
CA ASP A 179 14.64 2.26 -4.61
C ASP A 179 14.01 3.64 -4.39
N ALA A 180 12.68 3.70 -4.28
CA ALA A 180 11.92 4.89 -3.87
C ALA A 180 10.53 4.50 -3.37
N VAL A 181 9.92 5.36 -2.54
CA VAL A 181 8.54 5.18 -2.05
C VAL A 181 7.69 6.40 -2.36
N TYR A 182 6.41 6.13 -2.64
CA TYR A 182 5.40 7.13 -2.98
C TYR A 182 4.20 7.01 -2.03
N PRO A 183 4.30 7.51 -0.79
CA PRO A 183 3.18 7.49 0.13
C PRO A 183 2.03 8.34 -0.41
N MET A 184 0.84 7.77 -0.46
CA MET A 184 -0.41 8.44 -0.86
C MET A 184 -0.89 9.34 0.28
N ILE A 185 -0.27 10.52 0.42
CA ILE A 185 -0.57 11.51 1.46
C ILE A 185 -1.79 12.33 1.03
N TYR A 186 -2.90 11.63 0.80
CA TYR A 186 -4.20 12.18 0.41
C TYR A 186 -4.92 12.65 1.67
N HIS A 187 -4.59 13.86 2.11
CA HIS A 187 -4.97 14.40 3.43
C HIS A 187 -6.49 14.40 3.66
N GLY A 188 -7.27 14.69 2.62
CA GLY A 188 -8.73 14.72 2.70
C GLY A 188 -9.34 13.35 3.04
N PHE A 189 -8.73 12.22 2.63
CA PHE A 189 -9.20 10.88 3.01
C PHE A 189 -9.15 10.62 4.51
N TYR A 190 -8.24 11.29 5.21
CA TYR A 190 -8.02 11.13 6.67
C TYR A 190 -8.66 12.26 7.48
N LYS A 191 -9.36 13.21 6.81
CA LYS A 191 -9.91 14.46 7.39
C LYS A 191 -8.85 15.30 8.07
N GLU A 192 -7.66 15.30 7.49
CA GLU A 192 -6.52 16.09 7.92
C GLU A 192 -6.42 17.39 7.09
N ASP A 193 -5.69 18.36 7.61
CA ASP A 193 -5.42 19.63 6.92
C ASP A 193 -4.16 19.55 6.02
N VAL A 194 -3.96 20.58 5.20
CA VAL A 194 -2.82 20.63 4.27
C VAL A 194 -1.46 20.57 4.97
N PRO A 195 -1.22 21.23 6.14
CA PRO A 195 0.02 21.09 6.92
C PRO A 195 0.37 19.64 7.33
N TRP A 196 -0.64 18.78 7.55
CA TRP A 196 -0.42 17.37 7.89
C TRP A 196 0.43 16.61 6.84
N ILE A 197 0.44 17.08 5.59
CA ILE A 197 1.30 16.55 4.53
C ILE A 197 2.77 16.54 4.98
N GLY A 198 3.23 17.63 5.59
CA GLY A 198 4.59 17.73 6.13
C GLY A 198 4.85 16.77 7.28
N ASP A 199 3.89 16.57 8.17
CA ASP A 199 4.03 15.64 9.29
C ASP A 199 4.03 14.18 8.83
N ALA A 200 3.23 13.84 7.83
CA ALA A 200 3.23 12.52 7.20
C ALA A 200 4.59 12.21 6.54
N VAL A 201 5.17 13.18 5.82
CA VAL A 201 6.52 13.07 5.24
C VAL A 201 7.56 12.81 6.33
N LYS A 202 7.58 13.58 7.41
CA LYS A 202 8.51 13.38 8.54
C LYS A 202 8.38 11.99 9.16
N GLN A 203 7.14 11.50 9.33
CA GLN A 203 6.91 10.15 9.87
C GLN A 203 7.47 9.09 8.93
N GLY A 204 7.23 9.22 7.62
CA GLY A 204 7.77 8.33 6.60
C GLY A 204 9.29 8.30 6.62
N LEU A 205 9.93 9.46 6.56
CA LEU A 205 11.38 9.60 6.55
C LEU A 205 12.04 9.02 7.80
N ARG A 206 11.46 9.22 8.99
CA ARG A 206 11.95 8.56 10.22
C ARG A 206 11.90 7.04 10.12
N GLY A 207 10.83 6.48 9.54
CA GLY A 207 10.70 5.04 9.37
C GLY A 207 11.66 4.45 8.34
N ILE A 208 11.96 5.20 7.28
CA ILE A 208 12.90 4.80 6.22
C ILE A 208 14.35 4.86 6.70
N ASP A 209 14.68 5.80 7.58
CA ASP A 209 16.03 6.00 8.11
C ASP A 209 17.10 6.16 7.00
N GLY A 210 16.80 7.01 6.01
CA GLY A 210 17.71 7.34 4.90
C GLY A 210 17.96 6.24 3.86
N ARG A 211 17.28 5.10 3.92
CA ARG A 211 17.54 3.96 3.02
C ARG A 211 17.17 4.20 1.57
N PHE A 212 16.15 5.00 1.32
CA PHE A 212 15.66 5.35 -0.03
C PHE A 212 14.86 6.66 0.00
N PRO A 213 14.73 7.37 -1.15
CA PRO A 213 13.98 8.62 -1.22
C PRO A 213 12.47 8.41 -1.07
N LEU A 214 11.79 9.44 -0.54
CA LEU A 214 10.34 9.55 -0.43
C LEU A 214 9.83 10.66 -1.33
N TYR A 215 8.86 10.33 -2.19
CA TYR A 215 8.12 11.28 -3.02
C TYR A 215 6.68 11.36 -2.51
N ALA A 216 6.26 12.52 -2.00
CA ALA A 216 4.94 12.69 -1.42
C ALA A 216 3.84 12.60 -2.50
N GLY A 217 2.96 11.61 -2.41
CA GLY A 217 1.78 11.49 -3.26
C GLY A 217 0.70 12.48 -2.82
N LEU A 218 0.28 13.37 -3.72
CA LEU A 218 -0.75 14.39 -3.48
C LEU A 218 -1.95 14.14 -4.38
N TYR A 219 -3.16 14.21 -3.81
CA TYR A 219 -4.41 14.00 -4.53
C TYR A 219 -5.07 15.35 -4.79
N ILE A 220 -5.14 15.76 -6.06
CA ILE A 220 -5.62 17.10 -6.45
C ILE A 220 -7.02 17.42 -5.93
N PRO A 221 -8.02 16.51 -5.99
CA PRO A 221 -9.36 16.81 -5.50
C PRO A 221 -9.49 17.08 -4.00
N ASP A 222 -8.46 16.79 -3.19
CA ASP A 222 -8.46 17.09 -1.76
C ASP A 222 -8.19 18.58 -1.47
N PHE A 223 -7.66 19.33 -2.45
CA PHE A 223 -7.34 20.75 -2.32
C PHE A 223 -8.47 21.63 -2.83
N LYS A 224 -8.76 22.71 -2.14
CA LYS A 224 -9.84 23.63 -2.48
C LYS A 224 -9.50 24.59 -3.63
N ASN A 225 -8.21 24.87 -3.80
CA ASN A 225 -7.70 25.85 -4.79
C ASN A 225 -6.21 25.63 -5.07
N ASN A 226 -5.66 26.38 -6.01
CA ASN A 226 -4.27 26.31 -6.42
C ASN A 226 -3.27 26.76 -5.32
N GLU A 227 -3.67 27.67 -4.43
CA GLU A 227 -2.87 28.12 -3.29
C GLU A 227 -2.64 26.97 -2.29
N GLU A 228 -3.70 26.18 -2.01
CA GLU A 228 -3.57 24.98 -1.17
C GLU A 228 -2.68 23.91 -1.82
N ILE A 229 -2.77 23.71 -3.16
CA ILE A 229 -1.88 22.78 -3.88
C ILE A 229 -0.42 23.22 -3.73
N GLU A 230 -0.13 24.51 -3.95
CA GLU A 230 1.23 25.03 -3.79
C GLU A 230 1.72 24.91 -2.34
N ALA A 231 0.85 25.16 -1.36
CA ALA A 231 1.17 24.97 0.05
C ALA A 231 1.47 23.49 0.37
N GLY A 232 0.68 22.54 -0.14
CA GLY A 232 0.92 21.12 0.03
C GLY A 232 2.27 20.67 -0.53
N ILE A 233 2.65 21.15 -1.72
CA ILE A 233 3.96 20.91 -2.32
C ILE A 233 5.07 21.46 -1.41
N LYS A 234 4.93 22.69 -0.89
CA LYS A 234 5.90 23.31 0.03
C LYS A 234 6.03 22.48 1.31
N TYR A 235 4.91 22.11 1.94
CA TYR A 235 4.94 21.29 3.15
C TYR A 235 5.67 19.96 2.91
N ALA A 236 5.44 19.31 1.77
CA ALA A 236 6.16 18.07 1.45
C ALA A 236 7.68 18.31 1.33
N LEU A 237 8.10 19.28 0.53
CA LEU A 237 9.52 19.54 0.23
C LEU A 237 10.28 20.08 1.44
N GLU A 238 9.71 21.06 2.17
CA GLU A 238 10.33 21.67 3.36
C GLU A 238 10.50 20.67 4.52
N ASN A 239 9.72 19.56 4.50
CA ASN A 239 9.82 18.49 5.48
C ASN A 239 10.61 17.27 4.99
N GLY A 240 11.34 17.41 3.87
CA GLY A 240 12.37 16.50 3.43
C GLY A 240 11.98 15.52 2.34
N ALA A 241 10.77 15.63 1.75
CA ALA A 241 10.43 14.82 0.58
C ALA A 241 11.39 15.13 -0.58
N SER A 242 11.83 14.10 -1.31
CA SER A 242 12.69 14.23 -2.49
C SER A 242 11.95 14.83 -3.69
N GLY A 243 10.63 14.90 -3.62
CA GLY A 243 9.76 15.46 -4.64
C GLY A 243 8.30 15.14 -4.33
N VAL A 244 7.42 15.41 -5.28
CA VAL A 244 5.99 15.09 -5.20
C VAL A 244 5.55 14.23 -6.37
N SER A 245 4.53 13.41 -6.15
CA SER A 245 3.79 12.66 -7.17
C SER A 245 2.33 13.13 -7.14
N ILE A 246 1.77 13.42 -8.30
CA ILE A 246 0.42 13.98 -8.39
C ILE A 246 -0.57 12.93 -8.89
N PHE A 247 -1.69 12.80 -8.19
CA PHE A 247 -2.80 11.96 -8.59
C PHE A 247 -4.06 12.81 -8.80
N GLY A 248 -4.68 12.71 -9.98
CA GLY A 248 -5.84 13.48 -10.41
C GLY A 248 -5.59 14.28 -11.67
N ASN A 249 -6.55 15.12 -12.05
CA ASN A 249 -6.44 15.95 -13.24
C ASN A 249 -5.48 17.11 -12.99
N VAL A 250 -4.51 17.28 -13.86
CA VAL A 250 -3.51 18.34 -13.79
C VAL A 250 -3.80 19.38 -14.87
N SER A 251 -4.23 20.59 -14.46
CA SER A 251 -4.43 21.71 -15.36
C SER A 251 -3.12 22.42 -15.70
N ASP A 252 -3.15 23.33 -16.68
CA ASP A 252 -1.98 24.15 -17.04
C ASP A 252 -1.49 25.02 -15.87
N GLU A 253 -2.41 25.52 -15.03
CA GLU A 253 -2.07 26.26 -13.82
C GLU A 253 -1.32 25.38 -12.81
N ILE A 254 -1.75 24.14 -12.62
CA ILE A 254 -1.06 23.18 -11.74
C ILE A 254 0.32 22.84 -12.31
N LEU A 255 0.43 22.66 -13.63
CA LEU A 255 1.73 22.48 -14.29
C LEU A 255 2.67 23.67 -14.09
N ALA A 256 2.14 24.89 -14.15
CA ALA A 256 2.90 26.10 -13.88
C ALA A 256 3.39 26.16 -12.42
N ILE A 257 2.56 25.74 -11.45
CA ILE A 257 2.96 25.62 -10.04
C ILE A 257 4.08 24.58 -9.90
N LEU A 258 3.90 23.36 -10.41
CA LEU A 258 4.89 22.29 -10.32
C LEU A 258 6.24 22.70 -10.94
N SER A 259 6.20 23.48 -12.02
CA SER A 259 7.41 23.96 -12.72
C SER A 259 8.29 24.86 -11.85
N LYS A 260 7.71 25.56 -10.85
CA LYS A 260 8.49 26.39 -9.89
C LYS A 260 9.40 25.55 -8.99
N TYR A 261 9.03 24.27 -8.76
CA TYR A 261 9.72 23.34 -7.86
C TYR A 261 10.57 22.29 -8.59
N LYS A 262 10.63 22.37 -9.93
CA LYS A 262 11.46 21.50 -10.73
C LYS A 262 12.94 21.74 -10.38
N GLN A 263 13.59 20.74 -9.78
CA GLN A 263 15.04 20.80 -9.57
C GLN A 263 15.75 20.91 -10.92
N LYS A 264 16.67 21.84 -11.05
CA LYS A 264 17.56 21.88 -12.22
C LYS A 264 18.39 20.59 -12.18
N PRO A 265 18.52 19.86 -13.30
CA PRO A 265 19.41 18.71 -13.35
C PRO A 265 20.79 19.17 -12.93
N GLU A 266 21.38 18.51 -11.93
CA GLU A 266 22.78 18.70 -11.61
C GLU A 266 23.59 18.45 -12.87
N LYS A 267 24.36 19.44 -13.31
CA LYS A 267 25.29 19.25 -14.42
C LYS A 267 26.34 18.24 -13.93
N LYS A 268 26.20 16.99 -14.41
CA LYS A 268 27.25 15.98 -14.28
C LYS A 268 28.47 16.37 -15.09
#